data_0239ea738fc9bb103cdb0300ddaf2162
#
_entry.id   0239ea738fc9bb103cdb0300ddaf2162
#
_cell.length_a   1.000
_cell.length_b   1.000
_cell.length_c   1.000
_cell.angle_alpha   90.00
_cell.angle_beta   90.00
_cell.angle_gamma   90.00
#
_symmetry.space_group_name_H-M   'P 1'
#
loop_
_entity.id
_entity.type
_entity.pdbx_description
1 polymer ?
#
loop_
_entity_poly.entity_id
_entity_poly.type
_entity_poly.pdbx_seq_one_letter_code
_entity_poly.pdbx_strand_id
1 'polypeptide(L)'
;MSDRQLVSSGSYLEPIIGFSRAVRVGNMVSVGGTAPIAAGGGTAAKGDVYGQARRIFEIIGKALADAGAGFEHVTRTRVILTDIASWDAAAKAHAEIFAEIRPATTVMAVTGLVDPDWLIEIEVDAVISGA
;
A
#
# COMPACT_ATOMS: atom_id res chain seq x y z
N MET A 1 12.70 -19.08 18.29
CA MET A 1 13.16 -18.02 17.48
C MET A 1 12.09 -17.58 16.48
N SER A 2 12.04 -16.32 16.23
CA SER A 2 11.00 -15.78 15.38
C SER A 2 11.49 -15.68 13.95
N ASP A 3 10.69 -16.12 12.99
CA ASP A 3 10.87 -15.84 11.57
C ASP A 3 10.05 -14.61 11.12
N ARG A 4 9.61 -13.81 12.09
CA ARG A 4 8.78 -12.64 11.86
C ARG A 4 9.67 -11.42 11.65
N GLN A 5 9.59 -10.82 10.46
CA GLN A 5 10.32 -9.60 10.13
C GLN A 5 9.34 -8.43 10.09
N LEU A 6 9.69 -7.34 10.77
CA LEU A 6 8.92 -6.11 10.79
C LEU A 6 9.61 -5.08 9.90
N VAL A 7 8.83 -4.40 9.03
CA VAL A 7 9.32 -3.36 8.14
C VAL A 7 8.67 -2.04 8.50
N SER A 8 9.46 -1.00 8.69
CA SER A 8 8.96 0.35 8.95
C SER A 8 9.11 1.22 7.72
N SER A 9 8.14 2.09 7.47
CA SER A 9 8.24 3.15 6.47
C SER A 9 8.49 4.51 7.10
N GLY A 10 8.60 4.57 8.43
CA GLY A 10 8.77 5.82 9.16
C GLY A 10 7.49 6.61 9.32
N SER A 11 6.33 6.00 9.12
CA SER A 11 5.05 6.68 9.33
C SER A 11 4.92 7.09 10.80
N TYR A 12 4.51 8.34 11.03
CA TYR A 12 4.30 8.86 12.39
C TYR A 12 3.20 8.10 13.14
N LEU A 13 2.33 7.40 12.42
CA LEU A 13 1.26 6.62 13.03
C LEU A 13 1.72 5.25 13.53
N GLU A 14 2.87 4.75 13.08
CA GLU A 14 3.34 3.42 13.48
C GLU A 14 3.43 3.27 15.00
N PRO A 15 4.13 4.17 15.72
CA PRO A 15 4.19 4.04 17.18
C PRO A 15 2.88 4.40 17.88
N ILE A 16 2.05 5.26 17.29
CA ILE A 16 0.79 5.68 17.92
C ILE A 16 -0.21 4.53 17.93
N ILE A 17 -0.35 3.85 16.79
CA ILE A 17 -1.32 2.77 16.63
C ILE A 17 -0.71 1.43 17.06
N GLY A 18 0.60 1.28 16.89
CA GLY A 18 1.29 0.03 17.20
C GLY A 18 1.33 -0.91 16.02
N PHE A 19 1.72 -0.42 14.83
CA PHE A 19 1.78 -1.26 13.64
C PHE A 19 3.13 -1.12 12.93
N SER A 20 3.38 -2.05 12.03
CA SER A 20 4.50 -2.01 11.10
C SER A 20 3.97 -1.74 9.69
N ARG A 21 4.77 -1.13 8.81
CA ARG A 21 4.37 -0.95 7.41
C ARG A 21 4.12 -2.29 6.74
N ALA A 22 5.00 -3.26 7.00
CA ALA A 22 4.84 -4.60 6.48
C ALA A 22 5.35 -5.61 7.49
N VAL A 23 4.83 -6.82 7.39
CA VAL A 23 5.26 -7.96 8.21
C VAL A 23 5.50 -9.14 7.29
N ARG A 24 6.65 -9.78 7.42
CA ARG A 24 6.93 -11.03 6.73
C ARG A 24 6.99 -12.18 7.72
N VAL A 25 6.27 -13.27 7.42
CA VAL A 25 6.34 -14.52 8.15
C VAL A 25 6.51 -15.63 7.11
N GLY A 26 7.63 -16.36 7.18
CA GLY A 26 7.94 -17.36 6.18
C GLY A 26 8.04 -16.72 4.79
N ASN A 27 7.20 -17.16 3.86
CA ASN A 27 7.14 -16.58 2.51
C ASN A 27 5.97 -15.62 2.31
N MET A 28 5.23 -15.29 3.37
CA MET A 28 4.06 -14.40 3.29
C MET A 28 4.44 -13.00 3.76
N VAL A 29 4.01 -11.99 3.01
CA VAL A 29 4.22 -10.58 3.35
C VAL A 29 2.86 -9.88 3.36
N SER A 30 2.56 -9.18 4.45
CA SER A 30 1.38 -8.34 4.55
C SER A 30 1.84 -6.89 4.64
N VAL A 31 1.34 -6.04 3.73
CA VAL A 31 1.58 -4.60 3.78
C VAL A 31 0.29 -3.92 4.23
N GLY A 32 0.37 -3.18 5.31
CA GLY A 32 -0.79 -2.51 5.90
C GLY A 32 -1.30 -1.37 5.05
N GLY A 33 -2.46 -0.85 5.43
CA GLY A 33 -3.04 0.32 4.77
C GLY A 33 -2.03 1.44 4.65
N THR A 34 -1.68 1.80 3.42
CA THR A 34 -0.60 2.73 3.14
C THR A 34 -1.17 4.03 2.60
N ALA A 35 -0.88 5.12 3.29
CA ALA A 35 -1.36 6.46 2.97
C ALA A 35 -0.33 7.22 2.13
N PRO A 36 -0.77 8.27 1.40
CA PRO A 36 0.12 9.03 0.52
C PRO A 36 0.96 10.04 1.30
N ILE A 37 1.82 9.56 2.18
CA ILE A 37 2.72 10.42 2.96
C ILE A 37 3.91 10.80 2.09
N ALA A 38 4.15 12.10 1.96
CA ALA A 38 5.27 12.60 1.17
C ALA A 38 6.61 12.27 1.85
N ALA A 39 7.68 12.19 1.07
CA ALA A 39 9.01 11.82 1.56
C ALA A 39 9.49 12.74 2.70
N GLY A 40 9.15 14.02 2.63
CA GLY A 40 9.50 15.00 3.67
C GLY A 40 8.44 15.19 4.75
N GLY A 41 7.40 14.37 4.77
CA GLY A 41 6.24 14.53 5.63
C GLY A 41 5.11 15.27 4.92
N GLY A 42 3.94 15.31 5.57
CA GLY A 42 2.75 15.86 4.94
C GLY A 42 2.16 14.92 3.89
N THR A 43 1.17 15.41 3.16
CA THR A 43 0.45 14.62 2.17
C THR A 43 0.99 14.91 0.77
N ALA A 44 1.31 13.86 0.04
CA ALA A 44 1.70 13.96 -1.36
C ALA A 44 0.48 14.20 -2.24
N ALA A 45 0.66 14.95 -3.34
CA ALA A 45 -0.32 15.10 -4.41
C ALA A 45 -1.73 15.43 -3.89
N LYS A 46 -1.85 16.44 -3.02
CA LYS A 46 -3.16 16.81 -2.45
C LYS A 46 -4.19 17.02 -3.55
N GLY A 47 -5.38 16.44 -3.37
CA GLY A 47 -6.48 16.57 -4.32
C GLY A 47 -6.37 15.70 -5.57
N ASP A 48 -5.33 14.87 -5.68
CA ASP A 48 -5.04 14.08 -6.88
C ASP A 48 -4.94 12.59 -6.52
N VAL A 49 -6.01 11.84 -6.75
CA VAL A 49 -6.07 10.42 -6.42
C VAL A 49 -5.00 9.62 -7.16
N TYR A 50 -4.81 9.90 -8.45
CA TYR A 50 -3.79 9.21 -9.24
C TYR A 50 -2.38 9.44 -8.66
N GLY A 51 -2.05 10.70 -8.38
CA GLY A 51 -0.74 11.04 -7.80
C GLY A 51 -0.56 10.44 -6.40
N GLN A 52 -1.62 10.44 -5.59
CA GLN A 52 -1.58 9.81 -4.27
C GLN A 52 -1.36 8.30 -4.39
N ALA A 53 -2.05 7.64 -5.30
CA ALA A 53 -1.88 6.21 -5.53
C ALA A 53 -0.44 5.89 -5.97
N ARG A 54 0.14 6.69 -6.85
CA ARG A 54 1.53 6.50 -7.28
C ARG A 54 2.50 6.60 -6.10
N ARG A 55 2.30 7.60 -5.24
CA ARG A 55 3.14 7.73 -4.04
C ARG A 55 2.99 6.53 -3.12
N ILE A 56 1.76 6.06 -2.93
CA ILE A 56 1.50 4.88 -2.11
C ILE A 56 2.26 3.67 -2.66
N PHE A 57 2.24 3.46 -3.98
CA PHE A 57 2.95 2.33 -4.57
C PHE A 57 4.47 2.45 -4.44
N GLU A 58 5.03 3.66 -4.40
CA GLU A 58 6.44 3.83 -4.07
C GLU A 58 6.73 3.32 -2.66
N ILE A 59 5.89 3.67 -1.69
CA ILE A 59 6.05 3.22 -0.30
C ILE A 59 5.90 1.70 -0.21
N ILE A 60 4.87 1.16 -0.84
CA ILE A 60 4.60 -0.29 -0.85
C ILE A 60 5.75 -1.05 -1.52
N GLY A 61 6.23 -0.55 -2.67
CA GLY A 61 7.33 -1.19 -3.38
C GLY A 61 8.59 -1.27 -2.54
N LYS A 62 8.91 -0.20 -1.81
CA LYS A 62 10.06 -0.19 -0.91
C LYS A 62 9.85 -1.16 0.26
N ALA A 63 8.65 -1.17 0.83
CA ALA A 63 8.35 -2.09 1.93
C ALA A 63 8.45 -3.55 1.50
N LEU A 64 7.95 -3.88 0.32
CA LEU A 64 8.08 -5.22 -0.25
C LEU A 64 9.56 -5.58 -0.44
N ALA A 65 10.34 -4.67 -1.02
CA ALA A 65 11.78 -4.90 -1.24
C ALA A 65 12.51 -5.11 0.08
N ASP A 66 12.21 -4.32 1.11
CA ASP A 66 12.80 -4.46 2.43
C ASP A 66 12.46 -5.82 3.05
N ALA A 67 11.31 -6.39 2.70
CA ALA A 67 10.89 -7.72 3.15
C ALA A 67 11.40 -8.84 2.23
N GLY A 68 12.13 -8.53 1.17
CA GLY A 68 12.65 -9.53 0.23
C GLY A 68 11.68 -9.92 -0.87
N ALA A 69 10.67 -9.09 -1.13
CA ALA A 69 9.64 -9.34 -2.14
C ALA A 69 9.62 -8.24 -3.20
N GLY A 70 8.71 -8.37 -4.15
CA GLY A 70 8.47 -7.35 -5.14
C GLY A 70 7.01 -7.41 -5.58
N PHE A 71 6.61 -6.49 -6.47
CA PHE A 71 5.23 -6.45 -6.95
C PHE A 71 4.82 -7.76 -7.63
N GLU A 72 5.77 -8.46 -8.24
CA GLU A 72 5.51 -9.75 -8.90
C GLU A 72 4.99 -10.82 -7.93
N HIS A 73 5.20 -10.64 -6.63
CA HIS A 73 4.74 -11.58 -5.60
C HIS A 73 3.37 -11.23 -5.04
N VAL A 74 2.79 -10.10 -5.43
CA VAL A 74 1.52 -9.64 -4.88
C VAL A 74 0.38 -10.53 -5.35
N THR A 75 -0.40 -11.03 -4.40
CA THR A 75 -1.55 -11.89 -4.65
C THR A 75 -2.87 -11.18 -4.46
N ARG A 76 -2.89 -10.12 -3.67
CA ARG A 76 -4.12 -9.37 -3.36
C ARG A 76 -3.80 -7.90 -3.16
N THR A 77 -4.68 -7.04 -3.71
CA THR A 77 -4.67 -5.62 -3.38
C THR A 77 -6.06 -5.19 -2.90
N ARG A 78 -6.10 -4.24 -1.97
CA ARG A 78 -7.33 -3.54 -1.58
C ARG A 78 -7.09 -2.07 -1.74
N VAL A 79 -7.91 -1.46 -2.60
CA VAL A 79 -7.88 -0.03 -2.89
C VAL A 79 -9.04 0.61 -2.15
N ILE A 80 -8.73 1.50 -1.21
CA ILE A 80 -9.69 2.09 -0.29
C ILE A 80 -9.75 3.58 -0.60
N LEU A 81 -10.92 4.04 -1.04
CA LEU A 81 -11.15 5.42 -1.48
C LEU A 81 -12.08 6.15 -0.51
N THR A 82 -11.98 7.47 -0.45
CA THR A 82 -12.97 8.28 0.27
C THR A 82 -14.15 8.68 -0.62
N ASP A 83 -13.99 8.54 -1.95
CA ASP A 83 -15.03 8.79 -2.94
C ASP A 83 -14.94 7.75 -4.03
N ILE A 84 -15.94 6.88 -4.13
CA ILE A 84 -15.94 5.80 -5.12
C ILE A 84 -15.92 6.33 -6.57
N ALA A 85 -16.39 7.55 -6.80
CA ALA A 85 -16.37 8.13 -8.14
C ALA A 85 -14.96 8.32 -8.69
N SER A 86 -13.93 8.30 -7.83
CA SER A 86 -12.53 8.43 -8.23
C SER A 86 -11.86 7.09 -8.57
N TRP A 87 -12.62 6.00 -8.66
CA TRP A 87 -12.06 4.67 -8.87
C TRP A 87 -11.21 4.56 -10.15
N ASP A 88 -11.56 5.30 -11.20
CA ASP A 88 -10.83 5.24 -12.49
C ASP A 88 -9.41 5.81 -12.38
N ALA A 89 -9.23 6.88 -11.60
CA ALA A 89 -7.89 7.44 -11.35
C ALA A 89 -7.02 6.44 -10.59
N ALA A 90 -7.60 5.77 -9.58
CA ALA A 90 -6.90 4.73 -8.82
C ALA A 90 -6.59 3.53 -9.71
N ALA A 91 -7.53 3.14 -10.57
CA ALA A 91 -7.37 2.02 -11.50
C ALA A 91 -6.21 2.26 -12.46
N LYS A 92 -6.06 3.48 -12.95
CA LYS A 92 -4.95 3.83 -13.84
C LYS A 92 -3.59 3.57 -13.19
N ALA A 93 -3.40 4.05 -11.96
CA ALA A 93 -2.16 3.84 -11.23
C ALA A 93 -1.93 2.35 -10.94
N HIS A 94 -2.97 1.63 -10.56
CA HIS A 94 -2.90 0.19 -10.27
C HIS A 94 -2.52 -0.60 -11.52
N ALA A 95 -3.15 -0.32 -12.65
CA ALA A 95 -2.90 -1.03 -13.90
C ALA A 95 -1.47 -0.82 -14.41
N GLU A 96 -0.88 0.36 -14.17
CA GLU A 96 0.49 0.64 -14.58
C GLU A 96 1.48 -0.34 -13.95
N ILE A 97 1.16 -0.89 -12.78
CA ILE A 97 2.02 -1.86 -12.08
C ILE A 97 1.53 -3.28 -12.32
N PHE A 98 0.23 -3.52 -12.27
CA PHE A 98 -0.33 -4.85 -12.12
C PHE A 98 -0.99 -5.43 -13.37
N ALA A 99 -0.95 -4.75 -14.51
CA ALA A 99 -1.64 -5.21 -15.72
C ALA A 99 -1.26 -6.64 -16.12
N GLU A 100 -0.02 -7.05 -15.88
CA GLU A 100 0.46 -8.40 -16.20
C GLU A 100 0.43 -9.33 -14.99
N ILE A 101 0.63 -8.78 -13.77
CA ILE A 101 0.66 -9.57 -12.53
C ILE A 101 -0.74 -10.03 -12.14
N ARG A 102 -1.71 -9.15 -12.24
CA ARG A 102 -3.16 -9.41 -12.11
C ARG A 102 -3.55 -10.03 -10.77
N PRO A 103 -3.22 -9.38 -9.65
CA PRO A 103 -3.62 -9.86 -8.32
C PRO A 103 -5.14 -9.80 -8.16
N ALA A 104 -5.66 -10.59 -7.23
CA ALA A 104 -7.04 -10.44 -6.78
C ALA A 104 -7.19 -9.03 -6.18
N THR A 105 -8.19 -8.28 -6.60
CA THR A 105 -8.30 -6.87 -6.24
C THR A 105 -9.73 -6.52 -5.80
N THR A 106 -9.84 -5.70 -4.75
CA THR A 106 -11.09 -5.11 -4.31
C THR A 106 -10.90 -3.59 -4.27
N VAL A 107 -11.88 -2.87 -4.83
CA VAL A 107 -11.94 -1.41 -4.75
C VAL A 107 -13.19 -1.05 -3.96
N MET A 108 -13.02 -0.24 -2.92
CA MET A 108 -14.13 0.13 -2.04
C MET A 108 -14.01 1.58 -1.59
N ALA A 109 -15.11 2.15 -1.12
CA ALA A 109 -15.09 3.46 -0.52
C ALA A 109 -15.42 3.35 0.96
N VAL A 110 -14.81 4.26 1.74
CA VAL A 110 -15.05 4.40 3.19
C VAL A 110 -15.43 5.85 3.48
N THR A 111 -15.94 6.09 4.68
CA THR A 111 -16.41 7.43 5.06
C THR A 111 -15.29 8.43 5.31
N GLY A 112 -14.08 7.97 5.54
CA GLY A 112 -12.93 8.83 5.75
C GLY A 112 -11.71 8.04 6.14
N LEU A 113 -10.55 8.68 6.04
CA LEU A 113 -9.27 8.15 6.47
C LEU A 113 -8.75 9.02 7.61
N VAL A 114 -7.62 8.63 8.22
CA VAL A 114 -7.11 9.33 9.43
C VAL A 114 -6.82 10.80 9.14
N ASP A 115 -6.27 11.11 7.98
CA ASP A 115 -6.00 12.49 7.57
C ASP A 115 -7.01 12.87 6.48
N PRO A 116 -7.69 14.03 6.60
CA PRO A 116 -8.71 14.42 5.60
C PRO A 116 -8.13 14.70 4.22
N ASP A 117 -6.82 14.92 4.10
CA ASP A 117 -6.17 15.09 2.79
C ASP A 117 -5.89 13.77 2.08
N TRP A 118 -6.00 12.66 2.78
CA TRP A 118 -5.83 11.33 2.19
C TRP A 118 -7.10 10.90 1.48
N LEU A 119 -7.03 10.75 0.17
CA LEU A 119 -8.17 10.37 -0.67
C LEU A 119 -8.19 8.87 -0.94
N ILE A 120 -7.07 8.19 -0.66
CA ILE A 120 -6.88 6.78 -0.98
C ILE A 120 -5.87 6.18 -0.01
N GLU A 121 -6.11 4.92 0.36
CA GLU A 121 -5.13 4.03 0.97
C GLU A 121 -5.14 2.72 0.22
N ILE A 122 -4.01 2.00 0.24
CA ILE A 122 -3.90 0.70 -0.42
C ILE A 122 -3.18 -0.25 0.53
N GLU A 123 -3.67 -1.49 0.57
CA GLU A 123 -2.99 -2.58 1.26
C GLU A 123 -2.77 -3.73 0.30
N VAL A 124 -1.70 -4.49 0.49
CA VAL A 124 -1.39 -5.62 -0.36
C VAL A 124 -0.94 -6.81 0.48
N ASP A 125 -1.22 -8.00 -0.04
CA ASP A 125 -0.65 -9.26 0.45
C ASP A 125 0.23 -9.85 -0.65
N ALA A 126 1.34 -10.44 -0.26
CA ALA A 126 2.27 -11.05 -1.21
C ALA A 126 2.74 -12.40 -0.69
N VAL A 127 3.06 -13.29 -1.61
CA VAL A 127 3.64 -14.61 -1.30
C VAL A 127 4.87 -14.77 -2.18
N ILE A 128 6.02 -14.94 -1.53
CA ILE A 128 7.28 -15.17 -2.23
C ILE A 128 7.32 -16.63 -2.65
N SER A 129 7.31 -16.87 -3.95
CA SER A 129 7.28 -18.22 -4.50
C SER A 129 8.48 -18.46 -5.40
N GLY A 130 8.67 -19.70 -5.77
CA GLY A 130 9.70 -20.08 -6.74
C GLY A 130 11.12 -20.01 -6.19
N ALA A 131 11.26 -20.19 -4.91
CA ALA A 131 12.57 -20.17 -4.28
C ALA A 131 13.47 -21.30 -4.81
#